data_c83aee3fbcf1cdb2c17cd43e7010f246
#
_entry.id   c83aee3fbcf1cdb2c17cd43e7010f246
#
_cell.length_a   1.000
_cell.length_b   1.000
_cell.length_c   1.000
_cell.angle_alpha   90.00
_cell.angle_beta   90.00
_cell.angle_gamma   90.00
#
_symmetry.space_group_name_H-M   'P 1'
#
loop_
_entity.id
_entity.type
_entity.pdbx_description
1 polymer ?
#
loop_
_entity_poly.entity_id
_entity_poly.type
_entity_poly.pdbx_seq_one_letter_code
_entity_poly.pdbx_strand_id
1 'polypeptide(L)'
;MITKTAETFQFDTIDDVVSDIAKGRIVIVTDDADRENEGDLVMAAEKVTPEAINFMAMHGRGLICAPVSNERADQLGLQRMVAQNREIYRTDFTVSVDAARGVTTGISAYDRATTILAIANSKSSPEDLAQPGHVFPLRAKDGGVLRRAGHTEAAVDLAGMAGLQPAGVLCEILHDDGTMARLPELMEFRKKHGLRICTIQSLIAHRRVREKLVELEQIVKMPTDYGDFDLHLYRSKLDGQHHLALVKGEIDKNKPTLVRVHSQCLTGDVFGSRRCDCGNQLHAALRQIQEEGRGVLVYMRQEGRGIGLAAKIHAYKLQEEGLDTVEANARLGYPSDLRDYGLGAQILFDLGVRQFRFLTNNPKKVVGLEGYGLEMVEQVPIRSEANPHNAKYLETKRSKMGHLL
;
A
#
# COMPACT_ATOMS: atom_id res chain seq x y z
N MET A 1 -18.51 26.09 -23.46
CA MET A 1 -17.88 24.96 -22.73
C MET A 1 -16.39 25.27 -22.64
N ILE A 2 -15.92 25.71 -21.49
CA ILE A 2 -14.51 25.99 -21.26
C ILE A 2 -13.92 24.67 -20.74
N THR A 3 -13.17 23.99 -21.58
CA THR A 3 -12.34 22.86 -21.20
C THR A 3 -11.29 23.38 -20.20
N LYS A 4 -11.47 23.12 -18.91
CA LYS A 4 -10.40 23.27 -17.92
C LYS A 4 -9.27 22.31 -18.32
N THR A 5 -8.17 22.87 -18.84
CA THR A 5 -6.89 22.18 -18.93
C THR A 5 -6.56 21.67 -17.52
N ALA A 6 -6.37 20.36 -17.39
CA ALA A 6 -5.89 19.78 -16.14
C ALA A 6 -4.51 20.38 -15.86
N GLU A 7 -4.40 21.20 -14.83
CA GLU A 7 -3.11 21.68 -14.34
C GLU A 7 -2.29 20.47 -13.89
N THR A 8 -1.17 20.24 -14.55
CA THR A 8 -0.22 19.19 -14.16
C THR A 8 0.62 19.74 -13.02
N PHE A 9 0.28 19.36 -11.79
CA PHE A 9 1.05 19.70 -10.60
C PHE A 9 2.36 18.92 -10.57
N GLN A 10 3.46 19.61 -10.26
CA GLN A 10 4.77 18.99 -10.14
C GLN A 10 5.11 18.70 -8.67
N PHE A 11 5.27 17.42 -8.34
CA PHE A 11 5.72 16.95 -7.03
C PHE A 11 7.24 16.78 -7.00
N ASP A 12 7.81 16.86 -5.80
CA ASP A 12 9.22 16.57 -5.57
C ASP A 12 9.49 15.06 -5.53
N THR A 13 10.72 14.66 -5.80
CA THR A 13 11.12 13.25 -5.69
C THR A 13 11.15 12.81 -4.23
N ILE A 14 10.88 11.52 -3.98
CA ILE A 14 10.94 10.99 -2.60
C ILE A 14 12.35 11.10 -2.03
N ASP A 15 13.39 10.93 -2.84
CA ASP A 15 14.79 11.07 -2.40
C ASP A 15 15.08 12.50 -1.89
N ASP A 16 14.54 13.52 -2.58
CA ASP A 16 14.64 14.91 -2.14
C ASP A 16 13.88 15.18 -0.84
N VAL A 17 12.66 14.62 -0.73
CA VAL A 17 11.83 14.75 0.48
C VAL A 17 12.52 14.09 1.68
N VAL A 18 13.05 12.87 1.51
CA VAL A 18 13.82 12.15 2.54
C VAL A 18 15.08 12.94 2.95
N SER A 19 15.78 13.57 1.98
CA SER A 19 16.92 14.42 2.28
C SER A 19 16.55 15.64 3.14
N ASP A 20 15.37 16.22 2.92
CA ASP A 20 14.90 17.35 3.74
C ASP A 20 14.46 16.90 5.15
N ILE A 21 13.76 15.75 5.26
CA ILE A 21 13.43 15.12 6.54
C ILE A 21 14.71 14.83 7.36
N ALA A 22 15.76 14.29 6.74
CA ALA A 22 17.03 14.01 7.41
C ALA A 22 17.68 15.27 7.99
N LYS A 23 17.48 16.42 7.34
CA LYS A 23 17.97 17.74 7.79
C LYS A 23 17.06 18.42 8.81
N GLY A 24 15.96 17.78 9.22
CA GLY A 24 14.98 18.35 10.15
C GLY A 24 14.08 19.41 9.50
N ARG A 25 13.90 19.38 8.19
CA ARG A 25 12.97 20.27 7.48
C ARG A 25 11.57 19.71 7.47
N ILE A 26 10.59 20.60 7.47
CA ILE A 26 9.18 20.27 7.26
C ILE A 26 8.96 20.06 5.75
N VAL A 27 8.16 19.06 5.42
CA VAL A 27 7.68 18.79 4.07
C VAL A 27 6.15 18.69 4.06
N ILE A 28 5.53 18.73 2.88
CA ILE A 28 4.11 18.49 2.72
C ILE A 28 3.92 17.07 2.14
N VAL A 29 3.05 16.29 2.74
CA VAL A 29 2.61 14.99 2.25
C VAL A 29 1.13 15.08 1.93
N THR A 30 0.71 14.66 0.72
CA THR A 30 -0.69 14.63 0.32
C THR A 30 -1.15 13.21 0.10
N ASP A 31 -2.39 12.93 0.41
CA ASP A 31 -3.03 11.66 0.08
C ASP A 31 -3.89 11.75 -1.20
N ASP A 32 -4.58 10.66 -1.51
CA ASP A 32 -5.37 10.53 -2.72
C ASP A 32 -6.69 11.31 -2.60
N ALA A 33 -7.18 11.85 -3.73
CA ALA A 33 -8.46 12.55 -3.83
C ALA A 33 -9.67 11.67 -3.40
N ASP A 34 -9.53 10.35 -3.56
CA ASP A 34 -10.54 9.37 -3.18
C ASP A 34 -10.46 8.95 -1.70
N ARG A 35 -9.50 9.50 -0.91
CA ARG A 35 -9.33 9.20 0.51
C ARG A 35 -9.74 10.41 1.37
N GLU A 36 -8.84 11.11 2.03
CA GLU A 36 -9.08 12.34 2.80
C GLU A 36 -8.98 13.58 1.90
N ASN A 37 -8.16 13.47 0.83
CA ASN A 37 -7.83 14.56 -0.10
C ASN A 37 -7.26 15.78 0.64
N GLU A 38 -6.30 15.54 1.52
CA GLU A 38 -5.71 16.52 2.43
C GLU A 38 -4.19 16.59 2.25
N GLY A 39 -3.57 17.57 2.88
CA GLY A 39 -2.13 17.69 2.96
C GLY A 39 -1.69 18.03 4.37
N ASP A 40 -0.69 17.29 4.85
CA ASP A 40 -0.11 17.45 6.17
C ASP A 40 1.30 18.02 6.08
N LEU A 41 1.64 18.91 7.01
CA LEU A 41 3.02 19.24 7.36
C LEU A 41 3.61 18.05 8.11
N VAL A 42 4.73 17.52 7.61
CA VAL A 42 5.39 16.34 8.18
C VAL A 42 6.86 16.63 8.41
N MET A 43 7.40 16.16 9.56
CA MET A 43 8.83 16.12 9.83
C MET A 43 9.20 14.93 10.73
N ALA A 44 10.48 14.61 10.84
CA ALA A 44 10.95 13.60 11.79
C ALA A 44 10.85 14.12 13.25
N ALA A 45 10.28 13.29 14.14
CA ALA A 45 10.12 13.65 15.55
C ALA A 45 11.46 13.89 16.27
N GLU A 46 12.52 13.15 15.89
CA GLU A 46 13.88 13.31 16.44
C GLU A 46 14.50 14.67 16.15
N LYS A 47 14.01 15.38 15.12
CA LYS A 47 14.49 16.70 14.67
C LYS A 47 13.56 17.84 15.00
N VAL A 48 12.50 17.57 15.78
CA VAL A 48 11.51 18.62 16.11
C VAL A 48 12.13 19.73 16.95
N THR A 49 11.69 20.97 16.69
CA THR A 49 12.05 22.15 17.47
C THR A 49 10.80 22.93 17.87
N PRO A 50 10.87 23.79 18.90
CA PRO A 50 9.76 24.67 19.24
C PRO A 50 9.29 25.56 18.08
N GLU A 51 10.21 26.01 17.22
CA GLU A 51 9.91 26.84 16.05
C GLU A 51 9.11 26.03 15.01
N ALA A 52 9.46 24.74 14.81
CA ALA A 52 8.73 23.85 13.91
C ALA A 52 7.30 23.61 14.41
N ILE A 53 7.12 23.35 15.71
CA ILE A 53 5.79 23.19 16.32
C ILE A 53 4.98 24.50 16.23
N ASN A 54 5.63 25.66 16.47
CA ASN A 54 4.97 26.93 16.31
C ASN A 54 4.57 27.19 14.86
N PHE A 55 5.43 26.84 13.88
CA PHE A 55 5.10 26.90 12.45
C PHE A 55 3.87 26.06 12.12
N MET A 56 3.82 24.81 12.57
CA MET A 56 2.69 23.92 12.37
C MET A 56 1.40 24.48 12.99
N ALA A 57 1.47 24.98 14.22
CA ALA A 57 0.32 25.57 14.91
C ALA A 57 -0.21 26.84 14.22
N MET A 58 0.68 27.71 13.72
CA MET A 58 0.30 28.98 13.10
C MET A 58 -0.14 28.82 11.65
N HIS A 59 0.49 27.95 10.91
CA HIS A 59 0.33 27.85 9.46
C HIS A 59 -0.39 26.56 9.02
N GLY A 60 -0.20 25.43 9.72
CA GLY A 60 -0.97 24.21 9.52
C GLY A 60 -2.36 24.35 10.12
N ARG A 61 -2.46 24.72 11.38
CA ARG A 61 -3.71 24.93 12.15
C ARG A 61 -4.48 23.64 12.47
N GLY A 62 -3.98 22.49 12.04
CA GLY A 62 -4.53 21.18 12.34
C GLY A 62 -4.15 20.66 13.72
N LEU A 63 -4.42 19.40 13.97
CA LEU A 63 -4.06 18.71 15.20
C LEU A 63 -2.60 18.24 15.11
N ILE A 64 -1.74 18.74 16.01
CA ILE A 64 -0.35 18.28 16.07
C ILE A 64 -0.31 16.89 16.69
N CYS A 65 0.01 15.89 15.87
CA CYS A 65 0.11 14.49 16.24
C CYS A 65 1.55 13.99 16.14
N ALA A 66 1.85 12.91 16.86
CA ALA A 66 3.14 12.24 16.87
C ALA A 66 3.02 10.77 16.42
N PRO A 67 3.03 10.49 15.10
CA PRO A 67 3.09 9.14 14.58
C PRO A 67 4.32 8.38 15.06
N VAL A 68 4.13 7.13 15.50
CA VAL A 68 5.21 6.24 15.96
C VAL A 68 4.98 4.82 15.46
N SER A 69 6.05 4.02 15.37
CA SER A 69 5.93 2.58 15.10
C SER A 69 5.18 1.86 16.24
N ASN A 70 4.55 0.72 15.95
CA ASN A 70 3.91 -0.11 16.97
C ASN A 70 4.91 -0.52 18.07
N GLU A 71 6.13 -0.92 17.68
CA GLU A 71 7.18 -1.27 18.62
C GLU A 71 7.48 -0.12 19.60
N ARG A 72 7.63 1.10 19.06
CA ARG A 72 7.88 2.29 19.90
C ARG A 72 6.71 2.61 20.80
N ALA A 73 5.49 2.50 20.30
CA ALA A 73 4.29 2.70 21.10
C ALA A 73 4.17 1.69 22.26
N ASP A 74 4.54 0.42 22.02
CA ASP A 74 4.56 -0.63 23.05
C ASP A 74 5.64 -0.36 24.10
N GLN A 75 6.85 0.02 23.70
CA GLN A 75 7.95 0.40 24.61
C GLN A 75 7.57 1.55 25.53
N LEU A 76 6.81 2.53 25.03
CA LEU A 76 6.34 3.68 25.82
C LEU A 76 5.02 3.44 26.56
N GLY A 77 4.42 2.25 26.48
CA GLY A 77 3.14 1.95 27.11
C GLY A 77 1.97 2.78 26.58
N LEU A 78 2.04 3.27 25.33
CA LEU A 78 1.00 4.09 24.70
C LEU A 78 -0.19 3.23 24.32
N GLN A 79 -1.21 3.24 25.17
CA GLN A 79 -2.44 2.47 24.93
C GLN A 79 -3.33 3.18 23.89
N ARG A 80 -4.08 2.37 23.11
CA ARG A 80 -5.11 2.90 22.22
C ARG A 80 -6.15 3.68 22.98
N MET A 81 -6.57 4.81 22.42
CA MET A 81 -7.59 5.68 23.01
C MET A 81 -8.94 4.96 23.19
N VAL A 82 -9.27 4.01 22.32
CA VAL A 82 -10.50 3.24 22.35
C VAL A 82 -10.24 1.76 22.09
N ALA A 83 -11.00 0.87 22.74
CA ALA A 83 -10.91 -0.57 22.52
C ALA A 83 -11.44 -0.98 21.12
N GLN A 84 -12.45 -0.27 20.60
CA GLN A 84 -13.03 -0.49 19.28
C GLN A 84 -12.95 0.80 18.47
N ASN A 85 -12.02 0.83 17.54
CA ASN A 85 -11.89 1.95 16.62
C ASN A 85 -13.03 1.92 15.57
N ARG A 86 -13.86 2.98 15.54
CA ARG A 86 -14.98 3.18 14.60
C ARG A 86 -14.72 4.32 13.61
N GLU A 87 -13.54 4.92 13.66
CA GLU A 87 -13.13 5.96 12.73
C GLU A 87 -13.04 5.38 11.31
N ILE A 88 -13.46 6.15 10.30
CA ILE A 88 -13.64 5.69 8.91
C ILE A 88 -12.33 5.19 8.31
N TYR A 89 -11.24 5.91 8.54
CA TYR A 89 -9.92 5.61 8.00
C TYR A 89 -9.07 4.73 8.93
N ARG A 90 -9.63 4.36 10.11
CA ARG A 90 -8.96 3.50 11.11
C ARG A 90 -7.66 4.08 11.64
N THR A 91 -7.57 5.42 11.79
CA THR A 91 -6.43 6.08 12.44
C THR A 91 -6.33 5.63 13.90
N ASP A 92 -5.17 5.12 14.30
CA ASP A 92 -5.01 4.40 15.56
C ASP A 92 -4.47 5.38 16.64
N PHE A 93 -5.36 6.26 17.12
CA PHE A 93 -5.05 7.20 18.19
C PHE A 93 -4.71 6.47 19.49
N THR A 94 -3.70 6.98 20.20
CA THR A 94 -3.43 6.59 21.59
C THR A 94 -3.96 7.64 22.54
N VAL A 95 -3.94 7.35 23.84
CA VAL A 95 -4.14 8.37 24.88
C VAL A 95 -3.10 9.47 24.68
N SER A 96 -3.52 10.73 24.79
CA SER A 96 -2.63 11.89 24.68
C SER A 96 -1.59 11.90 25.82
N VAL A 97 -0.43 12.51 25.57
CA VAL A 97 0.68 12.53 26.52
C VAL A 97 1.35 13.91 26.60
N ASP A 98 2.05 14.14 27.70
CA ASP A 98 3.06 15.18 27.86
C ASP A 98 4.36 14.56 28.37
N ALA A 99 5.50 15.24 28.20
CA ALA A 99 6.72 14.84 28.88
C ALA A 99 6.53 14.98 30.42
N ALA A 100 6.99 13.97 31.19
CA ALA A 100 6.89 13.99 32.63
C ALA A 100 7.78 15.08 33.30
N ARG A 101 8.76 15.59 32.54
CA ARG A 101 9.74 16.60 33.01
C ARG A 101 10.08 17.59 31.91
N GLY A 102 10.50 18.79 32.29
CA GLY A 102 10.97 19.80 31.36
C GLY A 102 9.87 20.55 30.62
N VAL A 103 8.62 20.43 31.06
CA VAL A 103 7.45 21.13 30.50
C VAL A 103 6.76 21.96 31.59
N THR A 104 5.94 22.92 31.16
CA THR A 104 5.10 23.75 32.05
C THR A 104 3.69 23.14 32.13
N THR A 105 2.76 23.61 31.27
CA THR A 105 1.38 23.09 31.19
C THR A 105 1.18 22.09 30.07
N GLY A 106 2.19 21.85 29.21
CA GLY A 106 2.17 20.88 28.11
C GLY A 106 1.76 21.45 26.75
N ILE A 107 1.01 22.56 26.69
CA ILE A 107 0.42 23.06 25.43
C ILE A 107 1.33 23.98 24.61
N SER A 108 2.33 24.64 25.22
CA SER A 108 3.21 25.54 24.49
C SER A 108 3.97 24.81 23.37
N ALA A 109 4.44 25.54 22.35
CA ALA A 109 5.27 24.98 21.30
C ALA A 109 6.54 24.32 21.88
N TYR A 110 7.10 24.89 22.91
CA TYR A 110 8.26 24.38 23.63
C TYR A 110 7.92 23.03 24.34
N ASP A 111 6.82 23.01 25.08
CA ASP A 111 6.40 21.83 25.84
C ASP A 111 6.06 20.66 24.90
N ARG A 112 5.33 20.94 23.80
CA ARG A 112 5.01 19.91 22.79
C ARG A 112 6.26 19.39 22.07
N ALA A 113 7.21 20.27 21.72
CA ALA A 113 8.49 19.85 21.16
C ALA A 113 9.26 18.95 22.13
N THR A 114 9.31 19.30 23.43
CA THR A 114 9.94 18.50 24.49
C THR A 114 9.28 17.12 24.60
N THR A 115 7.94 17.07 24.57
CA THR A 115 7.17 15.82 24.61
C THR A 115 7.45 14.94 23.39
N ILE A 116 7.47 15.51 22.19
CA ILE A 116 7.73 14.78 20.95
C ILE A 116 9.17 14.24 20.93
N LEU A 117 10.15 15.01 21.40
CA LEU A 117 11.54 14.54 21.56
C LEU A 117 11.62 13.37 22.55
N ALA A 118 10.87 13.41 23.66
CA ALA A 118 10.80 12.29 24.59
C ALA A 118 10.18 11.03 23.94
N ILE A 119 9.13 11.20 23.12
CA ILE A 119 8.54 10.10 22.33
C ILE A 119 9.56 9.49 21.36
N ALA A 120 10.32 10.30 20.65
CA ALA A 120 11.30 9.86 19.66
C ALA A 120 12.57 9.26 20.27
N ASN A 121 12.94 9.63 21.48
CA ASN A 121 14.18 9.19 22.12
C ASN A 121 14.11 7.72 22.50
N SER A 122 14.92 6.86 21.86
CA SER A 122 14.94 5.39 22.08
C SER A 122 15.24 4.98 23.54
N LYS A 123 15.78 5.88 24.35
CA LYS A 123 16.07 5.63 25.78
C LYS A 123 14.92 5.97 26.70
N SER A 124 13.88 6.66 26.22
CA SER A 124 12.71 6.99 27.04
C SER A 124 11.86 5.77 27.31
N SER A 125 11.33 5.74 28.51
CA SER A 125 10.45 4.71 29.08
C SER A 125 9.05 5.30 29.37
N PRO A 126 8.06 4.51 29.78
CA PRO A 126 6.73 5.01 30.14
C PRO A 126 6.75 6.10 31.22
N GLU A 127 7.70 6.05 32.13
CA GLU A 127 7.84 7.00 33.26
C GLU A 127 8.32 8.41 32.80
N ASP A 128 8.80 8.52 31.56
CA ASP A 128 9.18 9.82 30.99
C ASP A 128 8.00 10.57 30.36
N LEU A 129 6.81 9.93 30.36
CA LEU A 129 5.57 10.49 29.83
C LEU A 129 4.48 10.55 30.91
N ALA A 130 3.76 11.65 30.96
CA ALA A 130 2.53 11.83 31.73
C ALA A 130 1.31 11.62 30.81
N GLN A 131 0.24 11.01 31.35
CA GLN A 131 -1.01 10.74 30.64
C GLN A 131 -2.19 11.20 31.49
N PRO A 132 -3.20 11.91 30.93
CA PRO A 132 -3.25 12.45 29.58
C PRO A 132 -2.38 13.70 29.43
N GLY A 133 -2.22 14.20 28.18
CA GLY A 133 -1.45 15.40 27.86
C GLY A 133 -1.95 16.12 26.59
N HIS A 134 -1.07 16.88 25.93
CA HIS A 134 -1.41 17.77 24.83
C HIS A 134 -0.82 17.34 23.47
N VAL A 135 -0.03 16.25 23.43
CA VAL A 135 0.43 15.62 22.19
C VAL A 135 -0.32 14.30 21.98
N PHE A 136 -0.76 14.04 20.77
CA PHE A 136 -1.52 12.85 20.38
C PHE A 136 -0.64 11.87 19.62
N PRO A 137 -0.08 10.84 20.26
CA PRO A 137 0.63 9.80 19.52
C PRO A 137 -0.34 8.97 18.67
N LEU A 138 0.12 8.61 17.45
CA LEU A 138 -0.60 7.74 16.53
C LEU A 138 0.21 6.48 16.25
N ARG A 139 -0.42 5.31 16.35
CA ARG A 139 0.26 4.05 16.04
C ARG A 139 0.20 3.78 14.54
N ALA A 140 1.33 3.81 13.87
CA ALA A 140 1.43 3.43 12.46
C ALA A 140 1.24 1.92 12.30
N LYS A 141 0.64 1.50 11.19
CA LYS A 141 0.53 0.06 10.88
C LYS A 141 1.89 -0.51 10.48
N ASP A 142 2.19 -1.74 10.93
CA ASP A 142 3.36 -2.47 10.50
C ASP A 142 3.32 -2.64 8.96
N GLY A 143 4.44 -2.36 8.29
CA GLY A 143 4.51 -2.25 6.84
C GLY A 143 4.31 -0.83 6.31
N GLY A 144 3.94 0.15 7.17
CA GLY A 144 3.85 1.56 6.81
C GLY A 144 2.84 1.84 5.70
N VAL A 145 3.17 2.78 4.78
CA VAL A 145 2.28 3.16 3.67
C VAL A 145 1.95 1.99 2.73
N LEU A 146 2.74 0.94 2.72
CA LEU A 146 2.46 -0.27 1.93
C LEU A 146 1.28 -1.07 2.51
N ARG A 147 0.96 -0.87 3.78
CA ARG A 147 -0.17 -1.50 4.48
C ARG A 147 -1.39 -0.58 4.60
N ARG A 148 -1.17 0.69 4.92
CA ARG A 148 -2.19 1.72 5.02
C ARG A 148 -1.66 3.03 4.42
N ALA A 149 -2.27 3.47 3.33
CA ALA A 149 -1.86 4.67 2.60
C ALA A 149 -2.33 5.96 3.35
N GLY A 150 -1.84 6.18 4.57
CA GLY A 150 -2.21 7.31 5.43
C GLY A 150 -1.00 8.16 5.82
N HIS A 151 -1.26 9.42 6.22
CA HIS A 151 -0.24 10.38 6.68
C HIS A 151 0.53 9.88 7.91
N THR A 152 -0.14 9.14 8.82
CA THR A 152 0.48 8.47 9.98
C THR A 152 1.63 7.57 9.55
N GLU A 153 1.37 6.67 8.61
CA GLU A 153 2.36 5.73 8.08
C GLU A 153 3.44 6.45 7.28
N ALA A 154 3.04 7.45 6.47
CA ALA A 154 3.99 8.24 5.68
C ALA A 154 5.01 8.97 6.55
N ALA A 155 4.60 9.56 7.66
CA ALA A 155 5.49 10.27 8.58
C ALA A 155 6.53 9.33 9.21
N VAL A 156 6.11 8.13 9.64
CA VAL A 156 7.01 7.10 10.21
C VAL A 156 7.97 6.55 9.15
N ASP A 157 7.47 6.25 7.95
CA ASP A 157 8.27 5.74 6.84
C ASP A 157 9.34 6.74 6.39
N LEU A 158 8.97 8.00 6.19
CA LEU A 158 9.91 9.06 5.78
C LEU A 158 11.00 9.29 6.83
N ALA A 159 10.65 9.26 8.12
CA ALA A 159 11.64 9.34 9.20
C ALA A 159 12.60 8.14 9.18
N GLY A 160 12.09 6.92 9.06
CA GLY A 160 12.90 5.70 8.95
C GLY A 160 13.79 5.69 7.71
N MET A 161 13.27 6.09 6.54
CA MET A 161 14.03 6.20 5.30
C MET A 161 15.13 7.27 5.37
N ALA A 162 14.94 8.31 6.20
CA ALA A 162 15.95 9.33 6.48
C ALA A 162 17.05 8.85 7.45
N GLY A 163 17.00 7.59 7.91
CA GLY A 163 17.96 7.01 8.88
C GLY A 163 17.74 7.51 10.31
N LEU A 164 16.56 8.04 10.62
CA LEU A 164 16.17 8.55 11.94
C LEU A 164 15.25 7.54 12.65
N GLN A 165 14.92 7.83 13.92
CA GLN A 165 13.92 7.02 14.64
C GLN A 165 12.59 7.00 13.85
N PRO A 166 11.92 5.84 13.73
CA PRO A 166 10.65 5.72 13.01
C PRO A 166 9.51 6.36 13.81
N ALA A 167 9.61 7.67 13.95
CA ALA A 167 8.66 8.56 14.60
C ALA A 167 8.62 9.90 13.87
N GLY A 168 7.42 10.42 13.64
CA GLY A 168 7.20 11.67 12.95
C GLY A 168 6.40 12.67 13.78
N VAL A 169 6.27 13.86 13.24
CA VAL A 169 5.27 14.87 13.64
C VAL A 169 4.46 15.18 12.41
N LEU A 170 3.17 15.29 12.54
CA LEU A 170 2.29 15.76 11.48
C LEU A 170 1.30 16.80 12.01
N CYS A 171 0.80 17.63 11.08
CA CYS A 171 -0.26 18.58 11.31
C CYS A 171 -0.94 18.89 9.99
N GLU A 172 -2.24 18.76 9.94
CA GLU A 172 -3.05 19.05 8.75
C GLU A 172 -2.96 20.54 8.38
N ILE A 173 -3.12 20.84 7.08
CA ILE A 173 -3.10 22.21 6.57
C ILE A 173 -4.54 22.67 6.30
N LEU A 174 -4.97 23.69 7.03
CA LEU A 174 -6.27 24.32 6.92
C LEU A 174 -6.15 25.76 6.37
N HIS A 175 -7.22 26.21 5.74
CA HIS A 175 -7.43 27.62 5.39
C HIS A 175 -7.66 28.51 6.61
N ASP A 176 -7.64 29.84 6.40
CA ASP A 176 -7.91 30.82 7.46
C ASP A 176 -9.35 30.74 7.98
N ASP A 177 -10.28 30.23 7.17
CA ASP A 177 -11.68 30.02 7.52
C ASP A 177 -11.94 28.67 8.22
N GLY A 178 -10.89 27.84 8.41
CA GLY A 178 -10.96 26.54 9.06
C GLY A 178 -11.33 25.38 8.14
N THR A 179 -11.53 25.59 6.84
CA THR A 179 -11.72 24.51 5.87
C THR A 179 -10.39 23.86 5.47
N MET A 180 -10.43 22.60 4.99
CA MET A 180 -9.22 21.88 4.60
C MET A 180 -8.62 22.41 3.31
N ALA A 181 -7.32 22.69 3.30
CA ALA A 181 -6.59 23.03 2.08
C ALA A 181 -6.51 21.80 1.16
N ARG A 182 -6.75 22.02 -0.15
CA ARG A 182 -6.68 20.98 -1.19
C ARG A 182 -5.44 21.23 -2.07
N LEU A 183 -5.22 20.34 -3.02
CA LEU A 183 -3.98 20.35 -3.81
C LEU A 183 -3.61 21.71 -4.44
N PRO A 184 -4.52 22.50 -5.04
CA PRO A 184 -4.16 23.83 -5.57
C PRO A 184 -3.60 24.75 -4.50
N GLU A 185 -4.27 24.82 -3.34
CA GLU A 185 -3.87 25.67 -2.22
C GLU A 185 -2.59 25.16 -1.54
N LEU A 186 -2.40 23.83 -1.49
CA LEU A 186 -1.17 23.23 -0.99
C LEU A 186 0.05 23.58 -1.86
N MET A 187 -0.15 23.69 -3.18
CA MET A 187 0.91 24.16 -4.08
C MET A 187 1.27 25.64 -3.88
N GLU A 188 0.30 26.48 -3.58
CA GLU A 188 0.55 27.87 -3.20
C GLU A 188 1.27 27.96 -1.85
N PHE A 189 0.80 27.19 -0.86
CA PHE A 189 1.41 27.09 0.46
C PHE A 189 2.88 26.62 0.37
N ARG A 190 3.13 25.56 -0.41
CA ARG A 190 4.48 25.08 -0.71
C ARG A 190 5.38 26.20 -1.21
N LYS A 191 4.91 26.94 -2.22
CA LYS A 191 5.67 28.04 -2.85
C LYS A 191 5.94 29.17 -1.85
N LYS A 192 4.93 29.55 -1.07
CA LYS A 192 5.02 30.62 -0.06
C LYS A 192 6.05 30.31 1.01
N HIS A 193 6.13 29.07 1.46
CA HIS A 193 6.98 28.66 2.58
C HIS A 193 8.26 27.94 2.16
N GLY A 194 8.48 27.70 0.85
CA GLY A 194 9.68 27.02 0.33
C GLY A 194 9.76 25.55 0.73
N LEU A 195 8.61 24.88 0.86
CA LEU A 195 8.54 23.48 1.29
C LEU A 195 8.53 22.52 0.09
N ARG A 196 9.04 21.30 0.28
CA ARG A 196 8.85 20.21 -0.64
C ARG A 196 7.49 19.54 -0.43
N ILE A 197 6.96 18.97 -1.52
CA ILE A 197 5.67 18.27 -1.49
C ILE A 197 5.76 16.94 -2.24
N CYS A 198 5.25 15.87 -1.63
CA CYS A 198 5.10 14.57 -2.29
C CYS A 198 3.71 13.99 -2.03
N THR A 199 3.38 12.90 -2.75
CA THR A 199 2.15 12.13 -2.53
C THR A 199 2.47 10.84 -1.80
N ILE A 200 1.52 10.32 -1.00
CA ILE A 200 1.61 8.97 -0.42
C ILE A 200 1.74 7.92 -1.52
N GLN A 201 1.08 8.13 -2.67
CA GLN A 201 1.18 7.22 -3.81
C GLN A 201 2.63 7.15 -4.36
N SER A 202 3.33 8.28 -4.48
CA SER A 202 4.73 8.29 -4.92
C SER A 202 5.66 7.62 -3.90
N LEU A 203 5.37 7.77 -2.60
CA LEU A 203 6.11 7.09 -1.53
C LEU A 203 5.90 5.57 -1.57
N ILE A 204 4.66 5.12 -1.80
CA ILE A 204 4.34 3.69 -2.00
C ILE A 204 5.13 3.13 -3.20
N ALA A 205 5.08 3.82 -4.34
CA ALA A 205 5.81 3.39 -5.54
C ALA A 205 7.32 3.30 -5.30
N HIS A 206 7.89 4.31 -4.63
CA HIS A 206 9.31 4.36 -4.27
C HIS A 206 9.72 3.17 -3.36
N ARG A 207 8.96 2.88 -2.30
CA ARG A 207 9.23 1.77 -1.38
C ARG A 207 9.10 0.40 -2.08
N ARG A 208 8.04 0.22 -2.88
CA ARG A 208 7.81 -1.05 -3.62
C ARG A 208 8.95 -1.45 -4.53
N VAL A 209 9.61 -0.48 -5.15
CA VAL A 209 10.75 -0.74 -6.05
C VAL A 209 12.05 -1.05 -5.28
N ARG A 210 12.24 -0.43 -4.13
CA ARG A 210 13.51 -0.49 -3.37
C ARG A 210 13.54 -1.55 -2.27
N GLU A 211 12.39 -1.91 -1.72
CA GLU A 211 12.32 -2.87 -0.61
C GLU A 211 12.02 -4.28 -1.11
N LYS A 212 12.80 -5.25 -0.61
CA LYS A 212 12.49 -6.68 -0.83
C LYS A 212 11.40 -7.11 0.15
N LEU A 213 10.16 -7.17 -0.35
CA LEU A 213 8.95 -7.47 0.42
C LEU A 213 8.60 -8.95 0.44
N VAL A 214 9.32 -9.78 -0.31
CA VAL A 214 9.11 -11.22 -0.39
C VAL A 214 10.35 -11.97 0.06
N GLU A 215 10.16 -13.10 0.71
CA GLU A 215 11.20 -13.99 1.21
C GLU A 215 10.92 -15.42 0.76
N LEU A 216 11.89 -16.02 0.08
CA LEU A 216 11.83 -17.45 -0.29
C LEU A 216 12.09 -18.29 0.97
N GLU A 217 11.14 -19.10 1.37
CA GLU A 217 11.26 -19.97 2.55
C GLU A 217 11.63 -21.39 2.18
N GLN A 218 11.09 -21.94 1.09
CA GLN A 218 11.29 -23.35 0.75
C GLN A 218 11.11 -23.61 -0.75
N ILE A 219 11.81 -24.65 -1.25
CA ILE A 219 11.64 -25.19 -2.61
C ILE A 219 11.42 -26.70 -2.48
N VAL A 220 10.41 -27.22 -3.17
CA VAL A 220 10.13 -28.66 -3.22
C VAL A 220 9.74 -29.09 -4.65
N LYS A 221 9.94 -30.37 -4.99
CA LYS A 221 9.42 -30.93 -6.24
C LYS A 221 7.92 -31.14 -6.12
N MET A 222 7.18 -30.72 -7.13
CA MET A 222 5.73 -30.81 -7.18
C MET A 222 5.30 -31.52 -8.49
N PRO A 223 5.10 -32.84 -8.46
CA PRO A 223 4.44 -33.54 -9.56
C PRO A 223 2.95 -33.18 -9.61
N THR A 224 2.43 -32.88 -10.78
CA THR A 224 1.03 -32.52 -11.01
C THR A 224 0.49 -33.18 -12.23
N ASP A 225 -0.85 -33.20 -12.42
CA ASP A 225 -1.51 -33.68 -13.65
C ASP A 225 -1.12 -32.89 -14.91
N TYR A 226 -0.45 -31.74 -14.73
CA TYR A 226 0.01 -30.85 -15.81
C TYR A 226 1.51 -30.96 -16.07
N GLY A 227 2.22 -31.78 -15.30
CA GLY A 227 3.66 -31.97 -15.37
C GLY A 227 4.37 -31.71 -14.05
N ASP A 228 5.70 -31.87 -14.04
CA ASP A 228 6.55 -31.70 -12.89
C ASP A 228 7.06 -30.26 -12.82
N PHE A 229 6.91 -29.62 -11.66
CA PHE A 229 7.35 -28.26 -11.38
C PHE A 229 8.22 -28.23 -10.11
N ASP A 230 9.04 -27.22 -9.98
CA ASP A 230 9.61 -26.80 -8.70
C ASP A 230 8.65 -25.80 -8.04
N LEU A 231 8.14 -26.16 -6.86
CA LEU A 231 7.26 -25.31 -6.09
C LEU A 231 8.11 -24.48 -5.11
N HIS A 232 8.08 -23.16 -5.28
CA HIS A 232 8.72 -22.20 -4.41
C HIS A 232 7.68 -21.58 -3.48
N LEU A 233 7.92 -21.64 -2.15
CA LEU A 233 7.12 -21.00 -1.13
C LEU A 233 7.72 -19.66 -0.78
N TYR A 234 6.96 -18.59 -1.02
CA TYR A 234 7.32 -17.22 -0.67
C TYR A 234 6.46 -16.68 0.45
N ARG A 235 7.05 -16.01 1.44
CA ARG A 235 6.36 -15.27 2.48
C ARG A 235 6.41 -13.77 2.17
N SER A 236 5.27 -13.11 2.26
CA SER A 236 5.15 -11.64 2.24
C SER A 236 5.55 -11.06 3.61
N LYS A 237 6.46 -10.09 3.61
CA LYS A 237 6.84 -9.36 4.83
C LYS A 237 5.78 -8.36 5.28
N LEU A 238 4.81 -8.02 4.41
CA LEU A 238 3.77 -7.04 4.71
C LEU A 238 2.67 -7.59 5.63
N ASP A 239 2.31 -8.85 5.45
CA ASP A 239 1.15 -9.46 6.10
C ASP A 239 1.38 -10.91 6.54
N GLY A 240 2.59 -11.44 6.33
CA GLY A 240 2.94 -12.81 6.66
C GLY A 240 2.28 -13.87 5.77
N GLN A 241 1.51 -13.48 4.74
CA GLN A 241 0.87 -14.44 3.85
C GLN A 241 1.88 -15.15 2.95
N HIS A 242 1.58 -16.41 2.65
CA HIS A 242 2.39 -17.21 1.72
C HIS A 242 1.82 -17.14 0.31
N HIS A 243 2.73 -16.98 -0.66
CA HIS A 243 2.46 -17.07 -2.09
C HIS A 243 3.27 -18.21 -2.67
N LEU A 244 2.85 -18.76 -3.79
CA LEU A 244 3.49 -19.90 -4.43
C LEU A 244 3.99 -19.52 -5.82
N ALA A 245 5.14 -20.06 -6.23
CA ALA A 245 5.56 -20.02 -7.62
C ALA A 245 5.88 -21.45 -8.09
N LEU A 246 5.20 -21.88 -9.16
CA LEU A 246 5.50 -23.12 -9.86
C LEU A 246 6.44 -22.79 -11.01
N VAL A 247 7.66 -23.32 -10.94
CA VAL A 247 8.73 -23.06 -11.89
C VAL A 247 9.00 -24.29 -12.72
N LYS A 248 9.04 -24.14 -14.04
CA LYS A 248 9.43 -25.18 -14.99
C LYS A 248 10.72 -24.80 -15.67
N GLY A 249 11.68 -25.73 -15.67
CA GLY A 249 12.98 -25.52 -16.30
C GLY A 249 13.83 -24.45 -15.64
N GLU A 250 14.99 -24.19 -16.23
CA GLU A 250 15.93 -23.17 -15.74
C GLU A 250 15.53 -21.78 -16.24
N ILE A 251 15.51 -20.79 -15.37
CA ILE A 251 15.20 -19.40 -15.72
C ILE A 251 16.47 -18.69 -16.14
N ASP A 252 16.55 -18.33 -17.41
CA ASP A 252 17.65 -17.59 -18.01
C ASP A 252 17.31 -16.09 -18.05
N LYS A 253 18.12 -15.26 -17.37
CA LYS A 253 17.93 -13.79 -17.27
C LYS A 253 17.95 -13.08 -18.64
N ASN A 254 18.59 -13.71 -19.63
CA ASN A 254 18.77 -13.12 -20.95
C ASN A 254 17.72 -13.59 -21.98
N LYS A 255 16.76 -14.40 -21.57
CA LYS A 255 15.74 -14.94 -22.46
C LYS A 255 14.32 -14.70 -21.92
N PRO A 256 13.37 -14.31 -22.77
CA PRO A 256 12.00 -14.15 -22.34
C PRO A 256 11.45 -15.44 -21.73
N THR A 257 10.85 -15.33 -20.55
CA THR A 257 10.23 -16.44 -19.81
C THR A 257 8.71 -16.37 -19.95
N LEU A 258 8.06 -17.48 -20.18
CA LEU A 258 6.59 -17.54 -20.18
C LEU A 258 6.09 -17.43 -18.74
N VAL A 259 5.25 -16.42 -18.44
CA VAL A 259 4.85 -16.08 -17.08
C VAL A 259 3.33 -15.99 -16.96
N ARG A 260 2.79 -16.55 -15.89
CA ARG A 260 1.43 -16.30 -15.42
C ARG A 260 1.44 -15.80 -13.99
N VAL A 261 0.80 -14.68 -13.70
CA VAL A 261 0.43 -14.28 -12.33
C VAL A 261 -1.06 -14.57 -12.15
N HIS A 262 -1.37 -15.56 -11.32
CA HIS A 262 -2.72 -16.04 -11.03
C HIS A 262 -3.12 -15.63 -9.61
N SER A 263 -4.24 -14.91 -9.47
CA SER A 263 -4.81 -14.60 -8.14
C SER A 263 -5.78 -15.70 -7.75
N GLN A 264 -5.63 -16.22 -6.54
CA GLN A 264 -6.45 -17.29 -5.96
C GLN A 264 -7.94 -17.07 -6.20
N CYS A 265 -8.60 -18.15 -6.59
CA CYS A 265 -10.04 -18.23 -6.66
C CYS A 265 -10.47 -19.62 -6.17
N LEU A 266 -10.61 -19.81 -4.85
CA LEU A 266 -10.89 -21.11 -4.23
C LEU A 266 -12.03 -21.85 -4.92
N THR A 267 -13.13 -21.15 -5.24
CA THR A 267 -14.30 -21.76 -5.88
C THR A 267 -14.02 -22.24 -7.31
N GLY A 268 -13.23 -21.48 -8.08
CA GLY A 268 -12.87 -21.84 -9.45
C GLY A 268 -11.71 -22.83 -9.52
N ASP A 269 -10.66 -22.60 -8.73
CA ASP A 269 -9.41 -23.36 -8.83
C ASP A 269 -9.52 -24.74 -8.18
N VAL A 270 -10.30 -24.87 -7.08
CA VAL A 270 -10.42 -26.13 -6.31
C VAL A 270 -11.75 -26.83 -6.57
N PHE A 271 -12.88 -26.08 -6.52
CA PHE A 271 -14.21 -26.67 -6.64
C PHE A 271 -14.77 -26.69 -8.07
N GLY A 272 -14.00 -26.20 -9.06
CA GLY A 272 -14.42 -26.21 -10.46
C GLY A 272 -15.69 -25.38 -10.71
N SER A 273 -15.89 -24.28 -9.96
CA SER A 273 -17.05 -23.40 -10.11
C SER A 273 -17.16 -22.87 -11.54
N ARG A 274 -18.33 -23.02 -12.14
CA ARG A 274 -18.64 -22.53 -13.48
C ARG A 274 -19.06 -21.06 -13.52
N ARG A 275 -19.13 -20.36 -12.37
CA ARG A 275 -19.44 -18.92 -12.29
C ARG A 275 -18.32 -18.02 -12.83
N CYS A 276 -17.11 -18.54 -12.94
CA CYS A 276 -15.94 -17.82 -13.46
C CYS A 276 -15.12 -18.72 -14.40
N ASP A 277 -14.06 -18.17 -14.96
CA ASP A 277 -13.09 -18.86 -15.82
C ASP A 277 -11.73 -19.12 -15.14
N CYS A 278 -11.62 -18.90 -13.82
CA CYS A 278 -10.33 -18.90 -13.09
C CYS A 278 -9.64 -20.27 -13.16
N GLY A 279 -10.32 -21.35 -12.81
CA GLY A 279 -9.75 -22.70 -12.86
C GLY A 279 -9.29 -23.09 -14.28
N ASN A 280 -10.10 -22.78 -15.30
CA ASN A 280 -9.72 -23.04 -16.71
C ASN A 280 -8.46 -22.27 -17.09
N GLN A 281 -8.33 -20.99 -16.67
CA GLN A 281 -7.12 -20.19 -16.92
C GLN A 281 -5.91 -20.74 -16.18
N LEU A 282 -6.06 -21.20 -14.92
CA LEU A 282 -4.99 -21.84 -14.17
C LEU A 282 -4.46 -23.07 -14.89
N HIS A 283 -5.35 -23.98 -15.25
CA HIS A 283 -5.01 -25.22 -15.93
C HIS A 283 -4.40 -24.97 -17.32
N ALA A 284 -4.94 -24.03 -18.09
CA ALA A 284 -4.40 -23.67 -19.40
C ALA A 284 -2.98 -23.10 -19.28
N ALA A 285 -2.72 -22.25 -18.26
CA ALA A 285 -1.39 -21.69 -18.04
C ALA A 285 -0.37 -22.78 -17.67
N LEU A 286 -0.73 -23.73 -16.79
CA LEU A 286 0.15 -24.83 -16.41
C LEU A 286 0.51 -25.72 -17.61
N ARG A 287 -0.47 -26.05 -18.48
CA ARG A 287 -0.21 -26.80 -19.70
C ARG A 287 0.72 -26.08 -20.67
N GLN A 288 0.46 -24.78 -20.93
CA GLN A 288 1.30 -23.98 -21.84
C GLN A 288 2.74 -23.86 -21.31
N ILE A 289 2.93 -23.67 -19.99
CA ILE A 289 4.27 -23.63 -19.38
C ILE A 289 4.95 -25.00 -19.49
N GLN A 290 4.22 -26.09 -19.30
CA GLN A 290 4.75 -27.44 -19.46
C GLN A 290 5.15 -27.72 -20.90
N GLU A 291 4.32 -27.34 -21.88
CA GLU A 291 4.58 -27.49 -23.32
C GLU A 291 5.79 -26.69 -23.79
N GLU A 292 5.94 -25.45 -23.27
CA GLU A 292 7.10 -24.59 -23.52
C GLU A 292 8.40 -25.19 -22.90
N GLY A 293 8.26 -26.03 -21.86
CA GLY A 293 9.40 -26.61 -21.12
C GLY A 293 10.10 -25.64 -20.19
N ARG A 294 9.72 -24.35 -20.17
CA ARG A 294 10.28 -23.30 -19.32
C ARG A 294 9.25 -22.22 -19.04
N GLY A 295 9.06 -21.86 -17.78
CA GLY A 295 8.16 -20.79 -17.40
C GLY A 295 7.86 -20.75 -15.91
N VAL A 296 7.07 -19.75 -15.51
CA VAL A 296 6.71 -19.49 -14.11
C VAL A 296 5.22 -19.21 -14.00
N LEU A 297 4.55 -19.93 -13.09
CA LEU A 297 3.23 -19.55 -12.63
C LEU A 297 3.32 -19.07 -11.18
N VAL A 298 3.07 -17.78 -10.94
CA VAL A 298 2.97 -17.21 -9.59
C VAL A 298 1.51 -17.28 -9.15
N TYR A 299 1.24 -18.00 -8.07
CA TYR A 299 -0.08 -18.13 -7.46
C TYR A 299 -0.18 -17.21 -6.22
N MET A 300 -0.91 -16.11 -6.41
CA MET A 300 -1.07 -15.08 -5.38
C MET A 300 -2.31 -15.36 -4.52
N ARG A 301 -2.13 -15.45 -3.21
CA ARG A 301 -3.24 -15.65 -2.27
C ARG A 301 -4.01 -14.34 -2.05
N GLN A 302 -4.71 -13.89 -3.08
CA GLN A 302 -5.50 -12.65 -3.11
C GLN A 302 -6.92 -12.96 -3.57
N GLU A 303 -7.65 -13.73 -2.74
CA GLU A 303 -9.01 -14.19 -3.02
C GLU A 303 -9.98 -13.03 -3.27
N GLY A 304 -10.93 -13.24 -4.19
CA GLY A 304 -11.98 -12.27 -4.47
C GLY A 304 -11.47 -10.93 -4.98
N ARG A 305 -10.33 -10.88 -5.70
CA ARG A 305 -9.62 -9.65 -6.10
C ARG A 305 -9.13 -8.82 -4.90
N GLY A 306 -8.73 -9.49 -3.81
CA GLY A 306 -8.22 -8.86 -2.60
C GLY A 306 -9.25 -8.60 -1.51
N ILE A 307 -10.56 -8.79 -1.77
CA ILE A 307 -11.61 -8.60 -0.75
C ILE A 307 -11.76 -9.79 0.22
N GLY A 308 -11.13 -10.92 -0.10
CA GLY A 308 -11.20 -12.14 0.70
C GLY A 308 -12.40 -13.04 0.36
N LEU A 309 -12.37 -14.27 0.90
CA LEU A 309 -13.37 -15.30 0.60
C LEU A 309 -14.77 -14.93 1.10
N ALA A 310 -14.88 -14.44 2.32
CA ALA A 310 -16.16 -14.11 2.93
C ALA A 310 -16.91 -13.02 2.12
N ALA A 311 -16.24 -11.89 1.84
CA ALA A 311 -16.82 -10.82 1.04
C ALA A 311 -17.17 -11.28 -0.38
N LYS A 312 -16.35 -12.15 -0.99
CA LYS A 312 -16.65 -12.75 -2.30
C LYS A 312 -17.93 -13.58 -2.27
N ILE A 313 -18.16 -14.38 -1.24
CA ILE A 313 -19.39 -15.19 -1.14
C ILE A 313 -20.62 -14.27 -0.93
N HIS A 314 -20.50 -13.19 -0.15
CA HIS A 314 -21.55 -12.17 -0.06
C HIS A 314 -21.80 -11.49 -1.42
N ALA A 315 -20.74 -11.18 -2.19
CA ALA A 315 -20.90 -10.64 -3.53
C ALA A 315 -21.63 -11.62 -4.47
N TYR A 316 -21.41 -12.94 -4.34
CA TYR A 316 -22.19 -13.94 -5.08
C TYR A 316 -23.68 -13.88 -4.76
N LYS A 317 -24.04 -13.66 -3.50
CA LYS A 317 -25.45 -13.48 -3.11
C LYS A 317 -26.08 -12.26 -3.77
N LEU A 318 -25.37 -11.12 -3.76
CA LEU A 318 -25.81 -9.90 -4.43
C LEU A 318 -25.93 -10.07 -5.95
N GLN A 319 -25.05 -10.88 -6.57
CA GLN A 319 -25.14 -11.22 -8.00
C GLN A 319 -26.36 -12.08 -8.33
N GLU A 320 -26.79 -12.97 -7.44
CA GLU A 320 -28.04 -13.72 -7.56
C GLU A 320 -29.27 -12.80 -7.51
N GLU A 321 -29.15 -11.67 -6.84
CA GLU A 321 -30.18 -10.61 -6.77
C GLU A 321 -30.15 -9.65 -7.98
N GLY A 322 -29.24 -9.88 -8.94
CA GLY A 322 -29.19 -9.20 -10.25
C GLY A 322 -28.01 -8.26 -10.47
N LEU A 323 -27.26 -7.89 -9.43
CA LEU A 323 -26.06 -7.03 -9.57
C LEU A 323 -24.97 -7.70 -10.42
N ASP A 324 -24.11 -6.91 -11.03
CA ASP A 324 -22.87 -7.45 -11.60
C ASP A 324 -21.73 -7.44 -10.55
N THR A 325 -20.55 -7.96 -10.96
CA THR A 325 -19.40 -8.10 -10.02
C THR A 325 -18.89 -6.76 -9.49
N VAL A 326 -18.91 -5.70 -10.31
CA VAL A 326 -18.45 -4.37 -9.92
C VAL A 326 -19.43 -3.70 -8.97
N GLU A 327 -20.72 -3.77 -9.30
CA GLU A 327 -21.82 -3.26 -8.48
C GLU A 327 -21.91 -3.97 -7.12
N ALA A 328 -21.75 -5.30 -7.11
CA ALA A 328 -21.75 -6.09 -5.87
C ALA A 328 -20.59 -5.69 -4.95
N ASN A 329 -19.37 -5.49 -5.49
CA ASN A 329 -18.24 -5.03 -4.70
C ASN A 329 -18.48 -3.61 -4.13
N ALA A 330 -18.97 -2.69 -4.97
CA ALA A 330 -19.29 -1.32 -4.54
C ALA A 330 -20.35 -1.30 -3.43
N ARG A 331 -21.38 -2.17 -3.53
CA ARG A 331 -22.40 -2.32 -2.50
C ARG A 331 -21.86 -2.82 -1.17
N LEU A 332 -20.78 -3.60 -1.18
CA LEU A 332 -20.06 -4.08 0.01
C LEU A 332 -19.01 -3.10 0.52
N GLY A 333 -18.86 -1.92 -0.11
CA GLY A 333 -17.87 -0.91 0.27
C GLY A 333 -16.44 -1.20 -0.22
N TYR A 334 -16.27 -2.05 -1.25
CA TYR A 334 -14.96 -2.37 -1.82
C TYR A 334 -14.80 -1.79 -3.23
N PRO A 335 -13.59 -1.32 -3.59
CA PRO A 335 -13.26 -1.01 -4.97
C PRO A 335 -13.30 -2.25 -5.86
N SER A 336 -13.30 -2.06 -7.17
CA SER A 336 -13.42 -3.14 -8.15
C SER A 336 -12.24 -4.11 -8.17
N ASP A 337 -11.05 -3.68 -7.73
CA ASP A 337 -9.82 -4.47 -7.68
C ASP A 337 -8.86 -3.95 -6.61
N LEU A 338 -8.55 -4.77 -5.60
CA LEU A 338 -7.61 -4.50 -4.50
C LEU A 338 -6.34 -5.33 -4.60
N ARG A 339 -6.09 -6.02 -5.73
CA ARG A 339 -4.92 -6.90 -5.86
C ARG A 339 -3.62 -6.11 -5.91
N ASP A 340 -2.65 -6.58 -5.16
CA ASP A 340 -1.27 -6.13 -5.24
C ASP A 340 -0.50 -6.98 -6.26
N TYR A 341 -0.07 -6.35 -7.34
CA TYR A 341 0.76 -7.00 -8.37
C TYR A 341 2.26 -6.83 -8.09
N GLY A 342 2.65 -5.93 -7.19
CA GLY A 342 4.04 -5.65 -6.83
C GLY A 342 4.72 -6.84 -6.17
N LEU A 343 4.04 -7.56 -5.27
CA LEU A 343 4.59 -8.78 -4.67
C LEU A 343 4.84 -9.87 -5.74
N GLY A 344 3.91 -10.02 -6.68
CA GLY A 344 4.10 -10.95 -7.81
C GLY A 344 5.29 -10.57 -8.69
N ALA A 345 5.49 -9.28 -8.95
CA ALA A 345 6.65 -8.76 -9.68
C ALA A 345 7.96 -9.05 -8.93
N GLN A 346 7.99 -8.84 -7.62
CA GLN A 346 9.18 -9.13 -6.81
C GLN A 346 9.50 -10.63 -6.76
N ILE A 347 8.50 -11.51 -6.71
CA ILE A 347 8.71 -12.97 -6.82
C ILE A 347 9.33 -13.31 -8.17
N LEU A 348 8.82 -12.77 -9.27
CA LEU A 348 9.39 -12.99 -10.60
C LEU A 348 10.83 -12.51 -10.71
N PHE A 349 11.11 -11.31 -10.17
CA PHE A 349 12.46 -10.75 -10.15
C PHE A 349 13.42 -11.60 -9.33
N ASP A 350 12.99 -12.09 -8.15
CA ASP A 350 13.79 -12.96 -7.26
C ASP A 350 14.08 -14.32 -7.92
N LEU A 351 13.15 -14.87 -8.71
CA LEU A 351 13.33 -16.09 -9.53
C LEU A 351 14.29 -15.89 -10.70
N GLY A 352 14.77 -14.67 -10.96
CA GLY A 352 15.69 -14.36 -12.04
C GLY A 352 15.02 -13.97 -13.36
N VAL A 353 13.70 -13.85 -13.42
CA VAL A 353 13.00 -13.31 -14.59
C VAL A 353 13.39 -11.85 -14.80
N ARG A 354 13.71 -11.47 -16.04
CA ARG A 354 13.97 -10.07 -16.44
C ARG A 354 13.11 -9.69 -17.64
N GLN A 355 13.07 -10.53 -18.66
CA GLN A 355 12.18 -10.40 -19.80
C GLN A 355 11.14 -11.53 -19.76
N PHE A 356 9.89 -11.19 -20.07
CA PHE A 356 8.83 -12.20 -20.01
C PHE A 356 7.75 -12.02 -21.07
N ARG A 357 7.15 -13.16 -21.42
CA ARG A 357 5.93 -13.29 -22.21
C ARG A 357 4.78 -13.51 -21.23
N PHE A 358 3.80 -12.64 -21.23
CA PHE A 358 2.80 -12.61 -20.14
C PHE A 358 1.47 -13.27 -20.56
N LEU A 359 1.16 -14.39 -19.95
CA LEU A 359 -0.13 -15.08 -20.09
C LEU A 359 -1.24 -14.27 -19.41
N THR A 360 -1.88 -13.36 -20.15
CA THR A 360 -2.95 -12.50 -19.62
C THR A 360 -3.89 -11.98 -20.69
N ASN A 361 -5.18 -11.84 -20.34
CA ASN A 361 -6.18 -11.12 -21.12
C ASN A 361 -6.47 -9.72 -20.54
N ASN A 362 -5.80 -9.34 -19.45
CA ASN A 362 -6.01 -8.05 -18.78
C ASN A 362 -4.82 -7.11 -19.01
N PRO A 363 -4.96 -6.07 -19.86
CA PRO A 363 -3.87 -5.13 -20.11
C PRO A 363 -3.47 -4.32 -18.87
N LYS A 364 -4.39 -4.10 -17.93
CA LYS A 364 -4.08 -3.36 -16.69
C LYS A 364 -3.10 -4.09 -15.76
N LYS A 365 -2.93 -5.40 -15.90
CA LYS A 365 -1.95 -6.18 -15.11
C LYS A 365 -0.49 -5.86 -15.45
N VAL A 366 -0.26 -5.21 -16.58
CA VAL A 366 1.07 -4.89 -17.10
C VAL A 366 1.61 -3.59 -16.52
N VAL A 367 0.71 -2.68 -16.15
CA VAL A 367 1.09 -1.34 -15.63
C VAL A 367 1.86 -1.49 -14.32
N GLY A 368 3.07 -0.92 -14.27
CA GLY A 368 3.90 -0.86 -13.06
C GLY A 368 4.92 -2.00 -12.88
N LEU A 369 4.94 -3.03 -13.77
CA LEU A 369 5.93 -4.11 -13.68
C LEU A 369 7.34 -3.64 -14.06
N GLU A 370 7.46 -2.68 -14.96
CA GLU A 370 8.75 -2.08 -15.38
C GLU A 370 9.52 -1.47 -14.21
N GLY A 371 8.81 -0.86 -13.25
CA GLY A 371 9.42 -0.30 -12.04
C GLY A 371 10.17 -1.32 -11.18
N TYR A 372 9.93 -2.62 -11.39
CA TYR A 372 10.62 -3.72 -10.69
C TYR A 372 11.78 -4.33 -11.49
N GLY A 373 12.19 -3.72 -12.60
CA GLY A 373 13.23 -4.25 -13.48
C GLY A 373 12.77 -5.45 -14.30
N LEU A 374 11.48 -5.52 -14.62
CA LEU A 374 10.84 -6.54 -15.44
C LEU A 374 10.36 -5.92 -16.76
N GLU A 375 10.74 -6.50 -17.87
CA GLU A 375 10.34 -6.07 -19.21
C GLU A 375 9.36 -7.08 -19.83
N MET A 376 8.13 -6.64 -20.13
CA MET A 376 7.19 -7.45 -20.87
C MET A 376 7.45 -7.34 -22.37
N VAL A 377 7.86 -8.43 -22.99
CA VAL A 377 8.17 -8.46 -24.44
C VAL A 377 6.97 -8.89 -25.29
N GLU A 378 6.01 -9.63 -24.70
CA GLU A 378 4.84 -10.14 -25.41
C GLU A 378 3.69 -10.38 -24.45
N GLN A 379 2.46 -10.06 -24.89
CA GLN A 379 1.23 -10.49 -24.23
C GLN A 379 0.70 -11.74 -24.92
N VAL A 380 0.62 -12.86 -24.18
CA VAL A 380 0.10 -14.12 -24.67
C VAL A 380 -1.33 -14.31 -24.14
N PRO A 381 -2.35 -14.45 -25.01
CA PRO A 381 -3.73 -14.61 -24.57
C PRO A 381 -3.96 -16.00 -23.97
N ILE A 382 -4.77 -16.05 -22.89
CA ILE A 382 -5.28 -17.29 -22.32
C ILE A 382 -6.73 -17.45 -22.79
N ARG A 383 -6.98 -18.41 -23.66
CA ARG A 383 -8.33 -18.70 -24.12
C ARG A 383 -9.07 -19.57 -23.09
N SER A 384 -10.27 -19.17 -22.75
CA SER A 384 -11.22 -19.97 -21.97
C SER A 384 -12.57 -19.96 -22.68
N GLU A 385 -13.21 -21.11 -22.79
CA GLU A 385 -14.53 -21.21 -23.40
C GLU A 385 -15.59 -20.62 -22.45
N ALA A 386 -16.48 -19.83 -23.02
CA ALA A 386 -17.64 -19.32 -22.31
C ALA A 386 -18.65 -20.45 -22.06
N ASN A 387 -19.32 -20.43 -20.93
CA ASN A 387 -20.42 -21.34 -20.60
C ASN A 387 -21.65 -20.53 -20.15
N PRO A 388 -22.86 -21.13 -20.12
CA PRO A 388 -24.08 -20.42 -19.74
C PRO A 388 -24.04 -19.74 -18.35
N HIS A 389 -23.19 -20.21 -17.44
CA HIS A 389 -23.10 -19.69 -16.07
C HIS A 389 -22.09 -18.54 -15.93
N ASN A 390 -21.09 -18.42 -16.84
CA ASN A 390 -20.08 -17.36 -16.77
C ASN A 390 -20.20 -16.30 -17.89
N ALA A 391 -21.16 -16.42 -18.79
CA ALA A 391 -21.31 -15.50 -19.92
C ALA A 391 -21.47 -14.04 -19.44
N LYS A 392 -22.33 -13.77 -18.45
CA LYS A 392 -22.49 -12.44 -17.84
C LYS A 392 -21.21 -11.94 -17.17
N TYR A 393 -20.47 -12.81 -16.51
CA TYR A 393 -19.19 -12.48 -15.87
C TYR A 393 -18.10 -12.12 -16.90
N LEU A 394 -17.99 -12.85 -18.00
CA LEU A 394 -17.05 -12.55 -19.09
C LEU A 394 -17.42 -11.25 -19.80
N GLU A 395 -18.71 -10.99 -20.01
CA GLU A 395 -19.19 -9.74 -20.57
C GLU A 395 -18.84 -8.54 -19.66
N THR A 396 -19.01 -8.65 -18.34
CA THR A 396 -18.58 -7.62 -17.38
C THR A 396 -17.07 -7.38 -17.45
N LYS A 397 -16.27 -8.45 -17.59
CA LYS A 397 -14.81 -8.32 -17.77
C LYS A 397 -14.48 -7.55 -19.05
N ARG A 398 -15.16 -7.82 -20.16
CA ARG A 398 -14.94 -7.15 -21.43
C ARG A 398 -15.36 -5.69 -21.39
N SER A 399 -16.62 -5.43 -21.01
CA SER A 399 -17.27 -4.11 -21.11
C SER A 399 -16.85 -3.12 -20.03
N LYS A 400 -16.75 -3.57 -18.76
CA LYS A 400 -16.47 -2.70 -17.60
C LYS A 400 -15.01 -2.74 -17.14
N MET A 401 -14.24 -3.78 -17.51
CA MET A 401 -12.87 -3.97 -17.01
C MET A 401 -11.79 -3.96 -18.10
N GLY A 402 -12.17 -3.85 -19.37
CA GLY A 402 -11.23 -3.73 -20.49
C GLY A 402 -10.42 -4.99 -20.80
N HIS A 403 -10.95 -6.18 -20.49
CA HIS A 403 -10.30 -7.44 -20.85
C HIS A 403 -10.41 -7.74 -22.34
N LEU A 404 -9.33 -8.24 -22.92
CA LEU A 404 -9.27 -8.80 -24.28
C LEU A 404 -9.70 -10.28 -24.22
N LEU A 405 -10.97 -10.55 -24.49
CA LEU A 405 -11.59 -11.88 -24.39
C LEU A 405 -12.12 -12.33 -25.76
#